data_f34742655cac325c8841bde3d643a1cb
#
_entry.id   f34742655cac325c8841bde3d643a1cb
#
_cell.length_a   1.000
_cell.length_b   1.000
_cell.length_c   1.000
_cell.angle_alpha   90.00
_cell.angle_beta   90.00
_cell.angle_gamma   90.00
#
_symmetry.space_group_name_H-M   'P 1'
#
loop_
_entity.id
_entity.type
_entity.pdbx_description
1 polymer ?
#
loop_
_entity_poly.entity_id
_entity_poly.type
_entity_poly.pdbx_seq_one_letter_code
_entity_poly.pdbx_strand_id
1 'polypeptide(L)'
;IRAILLSHAHYDHCGGARFLQGLAPQARIYLGERDLFFLEESHQSLIYPDRYPFTPFAVDEVYREDTPIVQGRFSIHTFSTPGHTPGCTSFYFEDTDEATGRVYRCAMHGGLGLNTLSDGFLRHTGLPVSLRGEYRRSMERLRALPVDIALGSHPENTSMLERLKQYGDRDYPQCDPALWAEMADS
;
A
#
# COMPACT_ATOMS: atom_id res chain seq x y z
N ILE A 1 4.36 3.35 18.05
CA ILE A 1 4.68 3.24 16.59
C ILE A 1 6.19 3.09 16.49
N ARG A 2 6.65 2.10 15.72
CA ARG A 2 8.07 1.83 15.48
C ARG A 2 8.45 1.94 14.00
N ALA A 3 7.49 1.72 13.11
CA ALA A 3 7.65 1.86 11.68
C ALA A 3 6.40 2.51 11.09
N ILE A 4 6.60 3.32 10.06
CA ILE A 4 5.58 3.93 9.21
C ILE A 4 5.83 3.39 7.82
N LEU A 5 4.95 2.51 7.35
CA LEU A 5 5.08 1.83 6.07
C LEU A 5 4.18 2.52 5.05
N LEU A 6 4.79 3.20 4.08
CA LEU A 6 4.06 3.92 3.05
C LEU A 6 3.92 3.03 1.81
N SER A 7 2.70 2.81 1.36
CA SER A 7 2.44 2.00 0.17
C SER A 7 2.96 2.65 -1.11
N HIS A 8 2.85 3.98 -1.21
CA HIS A 8 3.32 4.76 -2.36
C HIS A 8 3.26 6.28 -2.07
N ALA A 9 3.78 7.10 -2.99
CA ALA A 9 3.98 8.54 -2.79
C ALA A 9 2.79 9.43 -3.20
N HIS A 10 1.56 8.92 -3.37
CA HIS A 10 0.42 9.81 -3.49
C HIS A 10 0.16 10.52 -2.16
N TYR A 11 -0.31 11.77 -2.24
CA TYR A 11 -0.54 12.61 -1.07
C TYR A 11 -1.40 11.96 0.01
N ASP A 12 -2.50 11.33 -0.38
CA ASP A 12 -3.45 10.67 0.52
C ASP A 12 -2.87 9.44 1.24
N HIS A 13 -1.71 8.93 0.78
CA HIS A 13 -0.98 7.83 1.41
C HIS A 13 0.25 8.28 2.19
N CYS A 14 0.93 9.34 1.74
CA CYS A 14 2.18 9.78 2.39
C CYS A 14 2.07 11.13 3.12
N GLY A 15 1.05 11.93 2.85
CA GLY A 15 0.93 13.30 3.38
C GLY A 15 0.90 13.41 4.90
N GLY A 16 0.46 12.37 5.61
CA GLY A 16 0.46 12.30 7.07
C GLY A 16 1.77 11.82 7.70
N ALA A 17 2.75 11.38 6.92
CA ALA A 17 3.95 10.71 7.44
C ALA A 17 4.74 11.58 8.41
N ARG A 18 4.96 12.85 8.07
CA ARG A 18 5.67 13.80 8.95
C ARG A 18 4.95 14.03 10.26
N PHE A 19 3.63 14.13 10.24
CA PHE A 19 2.84 14.29 11.47
C PHE A 19 2.97 13.07 12.37
N LEU A 20 2.82 11.86 11.83
CA LEU A 20 2.99 10.61 12.57
C LEU A 20 4.40 10.45 13.14
N GLN A 21 5.42 10.82 12.37
CA GLN A 21 6.81 10.82 12.86
C GLN A 21 7.01 11.80 14.01
N GLY A 22 6.33 12.96 13.99
CA GLY A 22 6.34 13.92 15.10
C GLY A 22 5.78 13.34 16.40
N LEU A 23 4.76 12.48 16.30
CA LEU A 23 4.18 11.77 17.45
C LEU A 23 5.03 10.56 17.91
N ALA A 24 5.81 9.99 17.02
CA ALA A 24 6.66 8.82 17.26
C ALA A 24 8.05 9.02 16.65
N PRO A 25 8.92 9.88 17.24
CA PRO A 25 10.20 10.25 16.64
C PRO A 25 11.16 9.09 16.40
N GLN A 26 10.96 7.97 17.08
CA GLN A 26 11.75 6.73 16.91
C GLN A 26 11.25 5.87 15.75
N ALA A 27 10.10 6.19 15.17
CA ALA A 27 9.53 5.42 14.06
C ALA A 27 10.32 5.68 12.77
N ARG A 28 10.72 4.61 12.10
CA ARG A 28 11.35 4.67 10.78
C ARG A 28 10.28 4.75 9.70
N ILE A 29 10.48 5.61 8.72
CA ILE A 29 9.62 5.74 7.54
C ILE A 29 10.21 4.92 6.41
N TYR A 30 9.37 4.08 5.82
CA TYR A 30 9.70 3.22 4.67
C TYR A 30 8.88 3.63 3.45
N LEU A 31 9.52 3.60 2.27
CA LEU A 31 8.87 3.85 0.98
C LEU A 31 9.55 3.01 -0.11
N GLY A 32 8.82 2.73 -1.19
CA GLY A 32 9.41 2.14 -2.40
C GLY A 32 10.44 3.07 -3.05
N GLU A 33 11.62 2.56 -3.38
CA GLU A 33 12.76 3.34 -3.88
C GLU A 33 12.40 4.26 -5.06
N ARG A 34 11.62 3.75 -6.02
CA ARG A 34 11.23 4.52 -7.22
C ARG A 34 10.26 5.66 -6.95
N ASP A 35 9.66 5.70 -5.76
CA ASP A 35 8.75 6.78 -5.34
C ASP A 35 9.47 7.88 -4.55
N LEU A 36 10.73 7.70 -4.14
CA LEU A 36 11.54 8.76 -3.50
C LEU A 36 11.61 10.01 -4.35
N PHE A 37 11.69 9.85 -5.67
CA PHE A 37 11.72 10.93 -6.64
C PHE A 37 10.57 11.94 -6.48
N PHE A 38 9.38 11.48 -6.10
CA PHE A 38 8.20 12.34 -5.97
C PHE A 38 8.13 13.11 -4.64
N LEU A 39 9.03 12.84 -3.70
CA LEU A 39 9.16 13.62 -2.46
C LEU A 39 10.08 14.83 -2.63
N GLU A 40 10.86 14.89 -3.71
CA GLU A 40 11.69 16.03 -4.04
C GLU A 40 10.83 17.22 -4.48
N GLU A 41 11.12 18.43 -4.00
CA GLU A 41 10.32 19.64 -4.24
C GLU A 41 10.05 19.92 -5.73
N SER A 42 11.03 19.62 -6.60
CA SER A 42 10.91 19.80 -8.06
C SER A 42 10.09 18.73 -8.78
N HIS A 43 9.69 17.64 -8.10
CA HIS A 43 9.10 16.46 -8.73
C HIS A 43 7.78 16.00 -8.08
N GLN A 44 7.09 16.87 -7.37
CA GLN A 44 5.90 16.54 -6.56
C GLN A 44 4.61 16.32 -7.36
N SER A 45 4.70 15.74 -8.55
CA SER A 45 3.53 15.51 -9.44
C SER A 45 2.47 14.56 -8.82
N LEU A 46 2.84 13.69 -7.88
CA LEU A 46 1.93 12.81 -7.15
C LEU A 46 1.47 13.39 -5.81
N ILE A 47 2.11 14.45 -5.34
CA ILE A 47 1.83 15.10 -4.05
C ILE A 47 0.79 16.21 -4.21
N TYR A 48 0.77 16.90 -5.36
CA TYR A 48 -0.11 18.05 -5.64
C TYR A 48 0.00 19.17 -4.59
N PRO A 49 1.20 19.76 -4.36
CA PRO A 49 1.42 20.71 -3.29
C PRO A 49 0.61 22.00 -3.45
N ASP A 50 0.21 22.37 -4.67
CA ASP A 50 -0.68 23.50 -4.95
C ASP A 50 -2.11 23.27 -4.46
N ARG A 51 -2.50 22.01 -4.24
CA ARG A 51 -3.83 21.63 -3.85
C ARG A 51 -3.91 21.16 -2.39
N TYR A 52 -2.85 20.53 -1.89
CA TYR A 52 -2.80 19.94 -0.56
C TYR A 52 -1.59 20.42 0.22
N PRO A 53 -1.75 20.83 1.49
CA PRO A 53 -0.62 21.21 2.32
C PRO A 53 0.28 20.00 2.60
N PHE A 54 1.50 20.03 2.08
CA PHE A 54 2.48 18.96 2.26
C PHE A 54 3.65 19.42 3.10
N THR A 55 3.98 18.66 4.13
CA THR A 55 5.19 18.87 4.94
C THR A 55 6.23 17.82 4.55
N PRO A 56 7.37 18.21 3.99
CA PRO A 56 8.43 17.29 3.61
C PRO A 56 8.92 16.44 4.78
N PHE A 57 9.26 15.20 4.51
CA PHE A 57 9.84 14.25 5.44
C PHE A 57 10.97 13.46 4.78
N ALA A 58 11.87 12.92 5.59
CA ALA A 58 12.89 12.02 5.12
C ALA A 58 12.40 10.56 5.22
N VAL A 59 12.69 9.77 4.20
CA VAL A 59 12.53 8.31 4.25
C VAL A 59 13.78 7.71 4.85
N ASP A 60 13.63 6.88 5.86
CA ASP A 60 14.76 6.25 6.55
C ASP A 60 15.24 4.99 5.83
N GLU A 61 14.33 4.25 5.22
CA GLU A 61 14.61 2.97 4.58
C GLU A 61 13.79 2.77 3.31
N VAL A 62 14.35 2.06 2.33
CA VAL A 62 13.59 1.55 1.19
C VAL A 62 13.25 0.08 1.39
N TYR A 63 12.13 -0.35 0.79
CA TYR A 63 11.73 -1.74 0.87
C TYR A 63 12.69 -2.67 0.13
N ARG A 64 12.91 -3.86 0.71
CA ARG A 64 13.66 -4.96 0.12
C ARG A 64 12.84 -6.24 0.23
N GLU A 65 12.51 -6.85 -0.90
CA GLU A 65 11.63 -8.03 -0.93
C GLU A 65 12.22 -9.26 -0.21
N ASP A 66 13.54 -9.36 -0.19
CA ASP A 66 14.28 -10.45 0.45
C ASP A 66 14.46 -10.28 1.97
N THR A 67 14.06 -9.12 2.50
CA THR A 67 14.26 -8.77 3.90
C THR A 67 12.94 -8.30 4.52
N PRO A 68 12.22 -9.17 5.24
CA PRO A 68 10.99 -8.78 5.91
C PRO A 68 11.24 -7.74 7.00
N ILE A 69 10.26 -6.87 7.21
CA ILE A 69 10.26 -5.90 8.31
C ILE A 69 9.69 -6.58 9.55
N VAL A 70 10.54 -6.82 10.54
CA VAL A 70 10.13 -7.48 11.79
C VAL A 70 9.73 -6.44 12.83
N GLN A 71 8.48 -6.50 13.28
CA GLN A 71 7.94 -5.65 14.33
C GLN A 71 7.14 -6.48 15.34
N GLY A 72 7.74 -6.73 16.52
CA GLY A 72 7.15 -7.60 17.52
C GLY A 72 6.96 -9.01 16.98
N ARG A 73 5.71 -9.48 16.97
CA ARG A 73 5.34 -10.82 16.42
C ARG A 73 5.19 -10.84 14.91
N PHE A 74 5.11 -9.68 14.27
CA PHE A 74 4.85 -9.59 12.83
C PHE A 74 6.14 -9.64 12.03
N SER A 75 6.14 -10.45 10.98
CA SER A 75 7.14 -10.47 9.91
C SER A 75 6.44 -10.00 8.63
N ILE A 76 6.65 -8.73 8.26
CA ILE A 76 5.95 -8.09 7.14
C ILE A 76 6.82 -8.23 5.89
N HIS A 77 6.36 -9.03 4.95
CA HIS A 77 6.96 -9.18 3.64
C HIS A 77 6.46 -8.06 2.72
N THR A 78 7.36 -7.52 1.93
CA THR A 78 7.05 -6.45 0.97
C THR A 78 7.20 -6.96 -0.45
N PHE A 79 6.27 -6.56 -1.32
CA PHE A 79 6.29 -6.88 -2.74
C PHE A 79 6.33 -5.59 -3.53
N SER A 80 7.36 -5.40 -4.36
CA SER A 80 7.36 -4.33 -5.35
C SER A 80 6.26 -4.61 -6.38
N THR A 81 5.25 -3.74 -6.41
CA THR A 81 4.08 -3.86 -7.27
C THR A 81 3.86 -2.58 -8.08
N PRO A 82 4.84 -2.24 -8.95
CA PRO A 82 4.79 -1.02 -9.74
C PRO A 82 3.60 -1.00 -10.68
N GLY A 83 3.13 0.20 -10.96
CA GLY A 83 2.02 0.45 -11.87
C GLY A 83 1.18 1.63 -11.43
N HIS A 84 0.50 1.53 -10.30
CA HIS A 84 -0.25 2.65 -9.71
C HIS A 84 0.68 3.86 -9.43
N THR A 85 1.86 3.59 -8.87
CA THR A 85 3.06 4.44 -8.93
C THR A 85 4.26 3.56 -9.27
N PRO A 86 5.41 4.14 -9.67
CA PRO A 86 6.62 3.36 -9.93
C PRO A 86 7.14 2.58 -8.74
N GLY A 87 7.04 3.14 -7.52
CA GLY A 87 7.51 2.54 -6.27
C GLY A 87 6.42 1.89 -5.43
N CYS A 88 5.23 1.69 -5.99
CA CYS A 88 4.11 1.06 -5.29
C CYS A 88 4.54 -0.27 -4.67
N THR A 89 4.18 -0.47 -3.40
CA THR A 89 4.57 -1.63 -2.59
C THR A 89 3.36 -2.22 -1.90
N SER A 90 3.18 -3.52 -2.02
CA SER A 90 2.16 -4.32 -1.34
C SER A 90 2.77 -5.07 -0.16
N PHE A 91 1.96 -5.37 0.84
CA PHE A 91 2.39 -5.98 2.10
C PHE A 91 1.71 -7.32 2.32
N TYR A 92 2.43 -8.26 2.91
CA TYR A 92 1.93 -9.57 3.28
C TYR A 92 2.50 -9.97 4.63
N PHE A 93 1.64 -10.44 5.53
CA PHE A 93 2.04 -10.91 6.85
C PHE A 93 1.04 -11.96 7.37
N GLU A 94 1.45 -12.69 8.38
CA GLU A 94 0.57 -13.60 9.09
C GLU A 94 0.20 -13.03 10.45
N ASP A 95 -1.05 -13.23 10.85
CA ASP A 95 -1.54 -12.94 12.20
C ASP A 95 -2.25 -14.16 12.79
N THR A 96 -2.10 -14.33 14.09
CA THR A 96 -2.70 -15.45 14.80
C THR A 96 -3.83 -14.93 15.68
N ASP A 97 -5.02 -15.48 15.49
CA ASP A 97 -6.12 -15.32 16.43
C ASP A 97 -5.78 -16.00 17.74
N GLU A 98 -5.60 -15.22 18.78
CA GLU A 98 -5.20 -15.71 20.11
C GLU A 98 -6.26 -16.60 20.77
N ALA A 99 -7.54 -16.44 20.42
CA ALA A 99 -8.63 -17.22 20.99
C ALA A 99 -8.73 -18.62 20.38
N THR A 100 -8.46 -18.75 19.08
CA THR A 100 -8.63 -20.02 18.35
C THR A 100 -7.31 -20.68 17.96
N GLY A 101 -6.20 -19.94 17.98
CA GLY A 101 -4.90 -20.39 17.47
C GLY A 101 -4.82 -20.44 15.94
N ARG A 102 -5.86 -20.00 15.23
CA ARG A 102 -5.88 -19.96 13.77
C ARG A 102 -4.93 -18.88 13.24
N VAL A 103 -4.11 -19.27 12.27
CA VAL A 103 -3.25 -18.33 11.54
C VAL A 103 -3.97 -17.82 10.29
N TYR A 104 -4.01 -16.50 10.12
CA TYR A 104 -4.55 -15.84 8.96
C TYR A 104 -3.44 -15.20 8.14
N ARG A 105 -3.45 -15.42 6.85
CA ARG A 105 -2.58 -14.76 5.88
C ARG A 105 -3.24 -13.46 5.45
N CYS A 106 -2.63 -12.36 5.84
CA CYS A 106 -3.13 -11.01 5.59
C CYS A 106 -2.32 -10.34 4.49
N ALA A 107 -2.99 -9.67 3.58
CA ALA A 107 -2.30 -8.86 2.59
C ALA A 107 -2.98 -7.51 2.40
N MET A 108 -2.15 -6.48 2.17
CA MET A 108 -2.59 -5.14 1.80
C MET A 108 -2.03 -4.79 0.43
N HIS A 109 -2.92 -4.44 -0.49
CA HIS A 109 -2.56 -3.96 -1.80
C HIS A 109 -1.93 -2.56 -1.71
N GLY A 110 -0.84 -2.32 -2.43
CA GLY A 110 -0.13 -1.04 -2.38
C GLY A 110 -0.86 0.11 -3.05
N GLY A 111 -1.56 -0.16 -4.14
CA GLY A 111 -2.37 0.83 -4.87
C GLY A 111 -3.13 0.18 -6.02
N LEU A 112 -4.43 0.42 -6.07
CA LEU A 112 -5.34 0.00 -7.12
C LEU A 112 -5.82 1.20 -7.93
N GLY A 113 -6.33 0.92 -9.11
CA GLY A 113 -7.00 1.89 -9.96
C GLY A 113 -6.23 2.24 -11.22
N LEU A 114 -6.97 2.24 -12.33
CA LEU A 114 -6.45 2.46 -13.67
C LEU A 114 -6.35 3.95 -14.05
N ASN A 115 -6.89 4.86 -13.24
CA ASN A 115 -6.88 6.30 -13.52
C ASN A 115 -5.46 6.85 -13.66
N THR A 116 -4.52 6.35 -12.84
CA THR A 116 -3.10 6.72 -12.88
C THR A 116 -2.36 6.19 -14.11
N LEU A 117 -2.98 5.26 -14.83
CA LEU A 117 -2.47 4.68 -16.06
C LEU A 117 -3.12 5.26 -17.32
N SER A 118 -4.02 6.24 -17.19
CA SER A 118 -4.61 6.94 -18.34
C SER A 118 -3.55 7.77 -19.07
N ASP A 119 -3.75 7.96 -20.40
CA ASP A 119 -2.83 8.79 -21.19
C ASP A 119 -2.69 10.22 -20.66
N GLY A 120 -3.79 10.77 -20.14
CA GLY A 120 -3.80 12.12 -19.55
C GLY A 120 -2.94 12.19 -18.30
N PHE A 121 -3.10 11.22 -17.38
CA PHE A 121 -2.35 11.17 -16.14
C PHE A 121 -0.84 10.94 -16.40
N LEU A 122 -0.50 9.96 -17.23
CA LEU A 122 0.90 9.65 -17.55
C LEU A 122 1.62 10.85 -18.18
N ARG A 123 0.95 11.55 -19.10
CA ARG A 123 1.52 12.79 -19.68
C ARG A 123 1.69 13.92 -18.64
N HIS A 124 0.69 14.11 -17.78
CA HIS A 124 0.72 15.15 -16.74
C HIS A 124 1.85 14.92 -15.74
N THR A 125 2.05 13.67 -15.32
CA THR A 125 3.05 13.29 -14.31
C THR A 125 4.43 12.98 -14.88
N GLY A 126 4.56 12.90 -16.21
CA GLY A 126 5.81 12.48 -16.88
C GLY A 126 6.14 11.01 -16.71
N LEU A 127 5.17 10.19 -16.26
CA LEU A 127 5.36 8.76 -16.05
C LEU A 127 5.36 7.96 -17.35
N PRO A 128 6.17 6.89 -17.45
CA PRO A 128 6.30 6.13 -18.68
C PRO A 128 5.09 5.21 -18.91
N VAL A 129 4.70 5.04 -20.18
CA VAL A 129 3.62 4.11 -20.58
C VAL A 129 3.92 2.66 -20.19
N SER A 130 5.19 2.28 -20.02
CA SER A 130 5.59 0.95 -19.55
C SER A 130 4.98 0.56 -18.21
N LEU A 131 4.57 1.53 -17.37
CA LEU A 131 3.87 1.27 -16.11
C LEU A 131 2.60 0.43 -16.29
N ARG A 132 1.91 0.51 -17.42
CA ARG A 132 0.75 -0.34 -17.71
C ARG A 132 1.11 -1.83 -17.72
N GLY A 133 2.25 -2.15 -18.35
CA GLY A 133 2.76 -3.52 -18.36
C GLY A 133 3.28 -3.96 -17.00
N GLU A 134 3.87 -3.05 -16.24
CA GLU A 134 4.33 -3.31 -14.87
C GLU A 134 3.12 -3.58 -13.96
N TYR A 135 2.06 -2.76 -14.04
CA TYR A 135 0.82 -2.96 -13.29
C TYR A 135 0.22 -4.35 -13.53
N ARG A 136 0.06 -4.74 -14.80
CA ARG A 136 -0.49 -6.07 -15.13
C ARG A 136 0.32 -7.20 -14.48
N ARG A 137 1.66 -7.16 -14.60
CA ARG A 137 2.53 -8.17 -13.95
C ARG A 137 2.42 -8.16 -12.43
N SER A 138 2.26 -6.97 -11.84
CA SER A 138 2.04 -6.81 -10.41
C SER A 138 0.74 -7.48 -9.98
N MET A 139 -0.36 -7.28 -10.72
CA MET A 139 -1.66 -7.91 -10.44
C MET A 139 -1.59 -9.42 -10.58
N GLU A 140 -0.99 -9.94 -11.66
CA GLU A 140 -0.78 -11.38 -11.87
C GLU A 140 -0.01 -12.01 -10.71
N ARG A 141 1.03 -11.32 -10.23
CA ARG A 141 1.84 -11.76 -9.08
C ARG A 141 1.04 -11.78 -7.78
N LEU A 142 0.33 -10.69 -7.49
CA LEU A 142 -0.46 -10.57 -6.26
C LEU A 142 -1.61 -11.56 -6.22
N ARG A 143 -2.30 -11.78 -7.34
CA ARG A 143 -3.39 -12.75 -7.46
C ARG A 143 -2.97 -14.18 -7.06
N ALA A 144 -1.71 -14.53 -7.27
CA ALA A 144 -1.18 -15.84 -6.93
C ALA A 144 -0.90 -16.04 -5.44
N LEU A 145 -0.95 -14.97 -4.62
CA LEU A 145 -0.71 -15.08 -3.19
C LEU A 145 -1.91 -15.71 -2.48
N PRO A 146 -1.67 -16.67 -1.58
CA PRO A 146 -2.72 -17.23 -0.75
C PRO A 146 -3.05 -16.23 0.37
N VAL A 147 -4.21 -15.58 0.29
CA VAL A 147 -4.65 -14.54 1.24
C VAL A 147 -5.98 -14.94 1.84
N ASP A 148 -6.08 -14.89 3.16
CA ASP A 148 -7.32 -15.11 3.91
C ASP A 148 -8.02 -13.79 4.24
N ILE A 149 -7.24 -12.74 4.55
CA ILE A 149 -7.76 -11.41 4.89
C ILE A 149 -7.17 -10.37 3.93
N ALA A 150 -8.02 -9.82 3.08
CA ALA A 150 -7.67 -8.75 2.17
C ALA A 150 -7.84 -7.38 2.85
N LEU A 151 -6.78 -6.57 2.84
CA LEU A 151 -6.78 -5.19 3.33
C LEU A 151 -6.66 -4.24 2.14
N GLY A 152 -7.60 -3.32 2.02
CA GLY A 152 -7.55 -2.27 1.01
C GLY A 152 -6.72 -1.08 1.47
N SER A 153 -6.04 -0.41 0.55
CA SER A 153 -5.44 0.90 0.80
C SER A 153 -6.49 2.02 0.86
N HIS A 154 -7.68 1.76 0.30
CA HIS A 154 -8.90 2.55 0.46
C HIS A 154 -10.05 1.65 0.90
N PRO A 155 -11.05 2.17 1.65
CA PRO A 155 -12.19 1.37 2.13
C PRO A 155 -12.98 0.70 1.00
N GLU A 156 -13.05 1.35 -0.16
CA GLU A 156 -13.77 0.87 -1.34
C GLU A 156 -13.12 -0.37 -1.96
N ASN A 157 -11.80 -0.53 -1.83
CA ASN A 157 -11.09 -1.67 -2.42
C ASN A 157 -11.60 -3.02 -1.91
N THR A 158 -12.07 -3.07 -0.68
CA THR A 158 -12.59 -4.28 -0.04
C THR A 158 -14.06 -4.18 0.33
N SER A 159 -14.77 -3.16 -0.17
CA SER A 159 -16.14 -2.86 0.27
C SER A 159 -16.27 -2.85 1.80
N MET A 160 -15.27 -2.31 2.49
CA MET A 160 -15.11 -2.45 3.94
C MET A 160 -16.33 -1.95 4.72
N LEU A 161 -16.89 -0.80 4.34
CA LEU A 161 -18.03 -0.20 5.05
C LEU A 161 -19.31 -1.01 4.89
N GLU A 162 -19.55 -1.58 3.71
CA GLU A 162 -20.69 -2.46 3.42
C GLU A 162 -20.55 -3.77 4.19
N ARG A 163 -19.36 -4.34 4.19
CA ARG A 163 -19.05 -5.59 4.92
C ARG A 163 -19.22 -5.38 6.43
N LEU A 164 -18.76 -4.27 6.98
CA LEU A 164 -18.98 -3.94 8.40
C LEU A 164 -20.46 -3.80 8.74
N LYS A 165 -21.29 -3.21 7.85
CA LYS A 165 -22.74 -3.12 8.04
C LYS A 165 -23.40 -4.50 8.01
N GLN A 166 -22.95 -5.38 7.10
CA GLN A 166 -23.53 -6.70 6.89
C GLN A 166 -23.15 -7.67 8.02
N TYR A 167 -21.91 -7.66 8.45
CA TYR A 167 -21.34 -8.64 9.37
C TYR A 167 -21.16 -8.10 10.80
N GLY A 168 -21.22 -6.77 10.98
CA GLY A 168 -21.01 -6.12 12.28
C GLY A 168 -19.63 -6.39 12.84
N ASP A 169 -19.54 -6.48 14.16
CA ASP A 169 -18.31 -6.84 14.90
C ASP A 169 -18.03 -8.36 14.89
N ARG A 170 -18.63 -9.10 14.00
CA ARG A 170 -18.35 -10.52 13.85
C ARG A 170 -16.95 -10.70 13.28
N ASP A 171 -16.37 -11.83 13.67
CA ASP A 171 -15.00 -12.20 13.37
C ASP A 171 -14.59 -11.94 11.93
N TYR A 172 -13.65 -11.03 11.75
CA TYR A 172 -12.94 -10.77 10.51
C TYR A 172 -13.83 -10.61 9.26
N PRO A 173 -14.62 -9.53 9.14
CA PRO A 173 -15.49 -9.30 7.97
C PRO A 173 -14.73 -9.25 6.64
N GLN A 174 -13.41 -9.12 6.68
CA GLN A 174 -12.52 -9.16 5.52
C GLN A 174 -11.93 -10.57 5.27
N CYS A 175 -12.30 -11.57 6.07
CA CYS A 175 -11.86 -12.95 5.88
C CYS A 175 -12.67 -13.63 4.77
N ASP A 176 -12.27 -13.38 3.53
CA ASP A 176 -12.85 -13.91 2.31
C ASP A 176 -11.74 -14.10 1.27
N PRO A 177 -11.27 -15.34 1.05
CA PRO A 177 -10.19 -15.59 0.09
C PRO A 177 -10.50 -15.16 -1.35
N ALA A 178 -11.79 -15.07 -1.73
CA ALA A 178 -12.18 -14.61 -3.05
C ALA A 178 -11.93 -13.10 -3.22
N LEU A 179 -12.09 -12.33 -2.15
CA LEU A 179 -11.97 -10.87 -2.17
C LEU A 179 -10.60 -10.39 -2.68
N TRP A 180 -9.52 -11.09 -2.30
CA TRP A 180 -8.18 -10.76 -2.77
C TRP A 180 -8.01 -10.96 -4.27
N ALA A 181 -8.52 -12.06 -4.80
CA ALA A 181 -8.48 -12.33 -6.23
C ALA A 181 -9.34 -11.33 -7.02
N GLU A 182 -10.53 -11.01 -6.52
CA GLU A 182 -11.43 -10.01 -7.11
C GLU A 182 -10.78 -8.62 -7.17
N MET A 183 -10.08 -8.22 -6.11
CA MET A 183 -9.32 -6.96 -6.09
C MET A 183 -8.22 -6.93 -7.15
N ALA A 184 -7.52 -8.04 -7.38
CA ALA A 184 -6.46 -8.12 -8.38
C ALA A 184 -6.99 -8.18 -9.81
N ASP A 185 -8.28 -8.46 -10.00
CA ASP A 185 -8.96 -8.49 -11.31
C ASP A 185 -9.62 -7.15 -11.66
N SER A 186 -9.71 -6.20 -10.73
CA SER A 186 -10.33 -4.87 -10.90
C SER A 186 -9.34 -3.84 -11.44
#